data_58c8dd6ea5407f607f6d8f51e956e4b8
#
_entry.id   58c8dd6ea5407f607f6d8f51e956e4b8
#
_cell.length_a   1.000
_cell.length_b   1.000
_cell.length_c   1.000
_cell.angle_alpha   90.00
_cell.angle_beta   90.00
_cell.angle_gamma   90.00
#
_symmetry.space_group_name_H-M   'P 1'
#
loop_
_entity.id
_entity.type
_entity.pdbx_description
1 polymer ?
#
loop_
_entity_poly.entity_id
_entity_poly.type
_entity_poly.pdbx_seq_one_letter_code
_entity_poly.pdbx_strand_id
1 'polypeptide(L)'
;DYLKDNAWGYNRVTDQTVRIVSLYAQNEWKNKKWGILIGGRLDKHNLIKGLIFSPRANLRYNPSENVNFRASYSYGFRAPQAFDEDLHIDNVGGTVSMIRLAKNLRVEKSQSVSLSADLYRSWGDWQGNLMIEGFFTDLADVFALKEIGFQDGVLIKERHNESGARVFGGNLEGKVAWRDKVQVQAGLTAQNSRYKEARTWSDEGGVEAIRKMFRTPDLYGYLSASYNPIKRMQLSLTGTYTGSMLIEHHAGFIDSNKSVETPDFW
;
A
#
# COMPACT_ATOMS: atom_id res chain seq x y z
N ASP A 1 -10.12 16.20 12.86
CA ASP A 1 -8.76 16.22 13.41
C ASP A 1 -8.19 17.62 13.34
N TYR A 2 -7.46 18.02 14.37
CA TYR A 2 -6.74 19.29 14.45
C TYR A 2 -5.27 18.97 14.69
N LEU A 3 -4.40 19.45 13.81
CA LEU A 3 -2.95 19.34 13.94
C LEU A 3 -2.38 20.74 14.14
N LYS A 4 -1.71 20.97 15.26
CA LYS A 4 -0.87 22.14 15.46
C LYS A 4 0.50 21.67 15.92
N ASP A 5 1.51 21.94 15.13
CA ASP A 5 2.90 21.62 15.43
C ASP A 5 3.75 22.90 15.31
N ASN A 6 4.54 23.16 16.36
CA ASN A 6 5.49 24.26 16.41
C ASN A 6 6.90 23.69 16.52
N ALA A 7 7.54 23.49 15.40
CA ALA A 7 8.93 23.01 15.35
C ALA A 7 9.90 24.22 15.46
N TRP A 8 10.14 24.68 16.68
CA TRP A 8 10.96 25.87 16.99
C TRP A 8 12.37 25.80 16.41
N GLY A 9 13.01 24.63 16.43
CA GLY A 9 14.35 24.43 15.87
C GLY A 9 14.44 24.62 14.37
N TYR A 10 13.30 24.57 13.67
CA TYR A 10 13.19 24.67 12.22
C TYR A 10 12.39 25.89 11.77
N ASN A 11 12.02 26.79 12.70
CA ASN A 11 11.15 27.94 12.46
C ASN A 11 9.90 27.58 11.65
N ARG A 12 9.29 26.42 11.97
CA ARG A 12 8.13 25.87 11.27
C ARG A 12 6.92 25.83 12.18
N VAL A 13 5.81 26.36 11.68
CA VAL A 13 4.49 26.22 12.32
C VAL A 13 3.56 25.53 11.35
N THR A 14 3.04 24.37 11.73
CA THR A 14 1.95 23.69 11.03
C THR A 14 0.67 23.86 11.84
N ASP A 15 -0.32 24.54 11.27
CA ASP A 15 -1.65 24.70 11.86
C ASP A 15 -2.68 24.28 10.81
N GLN A 16 -3.20 23.05 10.94
CA GLN A 16 -4.13 22.48 9.98
C GLN A 16 -5.32 21.85 10.70
N THR A 17 -6.51 22.27 10.31
CA THR A 17 -7.77 21.63 10.72
C THR A 17 -8.32 20.80 9.58
N VAL A 18 -8.50 19.51 9.83
CA VAL A 18 -9.12 18.57 8.91
C VAL A 18 -10.52 18.22 9.40
N ARG A 19 -11.53 18.49 8.59
CA ARG A 19 -12.94 18.13 8.83
C ARG A 19 -13.47 17.35 7.65
N ILE A 20 -13.98 16.16 7.92
CA ILE A 20 -14.61 15.30 6.92
C ILE A 20 -16.02 14.98 7.40
N VAL A 21 -16.99 15.21 6.54
CA VAL A 21 -18.37 14.76 6.73
C VAL A 21 -18.65 13.71 5.67
N SER A 22 -19.08 12.54 6.07
CA SER A 22 -19.28 11.40 5.19
C SER A 22 -20.70 10.87 5.31
N LEU A 23 -21.30 10.57 4.17
CA LEU A 23 -22.53 9.78 4.05
C LEU A 23 -22.18 8.49 3.30
N TYR A 24 -22.59 7.35 3.83
CA TYR A 24 -22.40 6.09 3.13
C TYR A 24 -23.71 5.28 3.10
N ALA A 25 -23.87 4.52 2.04
CA ALA A 25 -24.92 3.54 1.90
C ALA A 25 -24.37 2.29 1.24
N GLN A 26 -24.85 1.15 1.68
CA GLN A 26 -24.55 -0.12 1.03
C GLN A 26 -25.73 -1.07 1.18
N ASN A 27 -25.83 -1.99 0.23
CA ASN A 27 -26.76 -3.10 0.31
C ASN A 27 -26.08 -4.41 -0.06
N GLU A 28 -26.49 -5.47 0.58
CA GLU A 28 -26.02 -6.84 0.32
C GLU A 28 -27.22 -7.72 0.00
N TRP A 29 -27.16 -8.40 -1.15
CA TRP A 29 -28.07 -9.47 -1.53
C TRP A 29 -27.31 -10.78 -1.49
N LYS A 30 -27.83 -11.75 -0.76
CA LYS A 30 -27.19 -13.06 -0.64
C LYS A 30 -28.17 -14.21 -0.67
N ASN A 31 -27.72 -15.31 -1.25
CA ASN A 31 -28.36 -16.61 -1.16
C ASN A 31 -27.27 -17.69 -0.97
N LYS A 32 -27.63 -18.98 -1.09
CA LYS A 32 -26.67 -20.08 -0.90
C LYS A 32 -25.47 -20.03 -1.83
N LYS A 33 -25.65 -19.58 -3.07
CA LYS A 33 -24.59 -19.56 -4.10
C LYS A 33 -24.00 -18.17 -4.33
N TRP A 34 -24.78 -17.10 -4.22
CA TRP A 34 -24.39 -15.75 -4.59
C TRP A 34 -24.41 -14.81 -3.39
N GLY A 35 -23.46 -13.91 -3.38
CA GLY A 35 -23.46 -12.73 -2.52
C GLY A 35 -23.02 -11.54 -3.37
N ILE A 36 -23.83 -10.50 -3.41
CA ILE A 36 -23.58 -9.26 -4.15
C ILE A 36 -23.68 -8.13 -3.14
N LEU A 37 -22.61 -7.36 -2.99
CA LEU A 37 -22.59 -6.15 -2.18
C LEU A 37 -22.25 -4.98 -3.10
N ILE A 38 -23.09 -3.95 -3.04
CA ILE A 38 -22.86 -2.68 -3.73
C ILE A 38 -22.99 -1.57 -2.69
N GLY A 39 -22.05 -0.65 -2.68
CA GLY A 39 -22.06 0.46 -1.76
C GLY A 39 -21.33 1.68 -2.32
N GLY A 40 -21.52 2.79 -1.67
CA GLY A 40 -20.82 4.02 -1.98
C GLY A 40 -20.75 4.94 -0.77
N ARG A 41 -19.71 5.75 -0.74
CA ARG A 41 -19.51 6.79 0.25
C ARG A 41 -19.33 8.13 -0.45
N LEU A 42 -19.98 9.13 0.08
CA LEU A 42 -19.88 10.51 -0.36
C LEU A 42 -19.22 11.32 0.75
N ASP A 43 -18.07 11.90 0.45
CA ASP A 43 -17.26 12.65 1.40
C ASP A 43 -17.23 14.13 1.03
N LYS A 44 -17.42 14.99 2.04
CA LYS A 44 -17.12 16.42 1.98
C LYS A 44 -15.95 16.70 2.89
N HIS A 45 -14.83 17.09 2.29
CA HIS A 45 -13.60 17.43 2.98
C HIS A 45 -13.35 18.94 2.92
N ASN A 46 -12.94 19.57 4.02
CA ASN A 46 -12.76 21.03 4.04
C ASN A 46 -11.58 21.51 3.16
N LEU A 47 -10.56 20.67 2.93
CA LEU A 47 -9.41 21.00 2.09
C LEU A 47 -9.64 20.74 0.59
N ILE A 48 -10.83 20.26 0.19
CA ILE A 48 -11.10 19.83 -1.17
C ILE A 48 -12.33 20.56 -1.70
N LYS A 49 -12.22 21.07 -2.93
CA LYS A 49 -13.37 21.63 -3.64
C LYS A 49 -14.24 20.49 -4.19
N GLY A 50 -15.52 20.46 -3.78
CA GLY A 50 -16.47 19.48 -4.25
C GLY A 50 -16.70 18.32 -3.29
N LEU A 51 -17.47 17.34 -3.77
CA LEU A 51 -17.76 16.08 -3.11
C LEU A 51 -16.93 14.97 -3.75
N ILE A 52 -16.54 13.98 -2.95
CA ILE A 52 -15.82 12.81 -3.43
C ILE A 52 -16.73 11.61 -3.28
N PHE A 53 -16.97 10.91 -4.38
CA PHE A 53 -17.76 9.68 -4.38
C PHE A 53 -16.82 8.47 -4.47
N SER A 54 -16.93 7.55 -3.53
CA SER A 54 -16.13 6.34 -3.41
C SER A 54 -17.01 5.10 -3.51
N PRO A 55 -17.23 4.56 -4.72
CA PRO A 55 -17.99 3.32 -4.92
C PRO A 55 -17.18 2.09 -4.52
N ARG A 56 -17.92 1.05 -4.13
CA ARG A 56 -17.37 -0.31 -3.96
C ARG A 56 -18.39 -1.35 -4.40
N ALA A 57 -17.88 -2.47 -4.89
CA ALA A 57 -18.68 -3.64 -5.23
C ALA A 57 -17.94 -4.91 -4.89
N ASN A 58 -18.64 -5.90 -4.35
CA ASN A 58 -18.11 -7.24 -4.13
C ASN A 58 -19.10 -8.26 -4.66
N LEU A 59 -18.60 -9.23 -5.36
CA LEU A 59 -19.33 -10.38 -5.86
C LEU A 59 -18.70 -11.65 -5.29
N ARG A 60 -19.52 -12.51 -4.73
CA ARG A 60 -19.13 -13.85 -4.27
C ARG A 60 -19.99 -14.88 -4.99
N TYR A 61 -19.34 -15.94 -5.46
CA TYR A 61 -20.02 -17.06 -6.07
C TYR A 61 -19.48 -18.38 -5.50
N ASN A 62 -20.36 -19.17 -4.87
CA ASN A 62 -20.08 -20.48 -4.31
C ASN A 62 -20.78 -21.55 -5.16
N PRO A 63 -20.14 -22.11 -6.21
CA PRO A 63 -20.71 -23.20 -6.97
C PRO A 63 -20.93 -24.46 -6.13
N SER A 64 -20.09 -24.66 -5.13
CA SER A 64 -20.16 -25.74 -4.15
C SER A 64 -19.70 -25.26 -2.77
N GLU A 65 -19.80 -26.08 -1.74
CA GLU A 65 -19.31 -25.79 -0.40
C GLU A 65 -17.77 -25.70 -0.34
N ASN A 66 -17.09 -26.29 -1.32
CA ASN A 66 -15.63 -26.37 -1.37
C ASN A 66 -14.99 -25.35 -2.29
N VAL A 67 -15.77 -24.54 -3.01
CA VAL A 67 -15.25 -23.59 -3.99
C VAL A 67 -15.93 -22.24 -3.79
N ASN A 68 -15.11 -21.20 -3.67
CA ASN A 68 -15.57 -19.84 -3.52
C ASN A 68 -14.82 -18.95 -4.51
N PHE A 69 -15.53 -18.26 -5.39
CA PHE A 69 -15.00 -17.21 -6.25
C PHE A 69 -15.40 -15.84 -5.71
N ARG A 70 -14.47 -14.90 -5.74
CA ARG A 70 -14.75 -13.52 -5.35
C ARG A 70 -14.20 -12.55 -6.40
N ALA A 71 -14.96 -11.49 -6.64
CA ALA A 71 -14.52 -10.33 -7.39
C ALA A 71 -14.79 -9.10 -6.55
N SER A 72 -13.84 -8.18 -6.50
CA SER A 72 -13.99 -6.92 -5.79
C SER A 72 -13.58 -5.74 -6.65
N TYR A 73 -14.26 -4.63 -6.44
CA TYR A 73 -13.88 -3.31 -6.93
C TYR A 73 -14.00 -2.30 -5.80
N SER A 74 -13.01 -1.45 -5.67
CA SER A 74 -13.04 -0.34 -4.71
C SER A 74 -12.36 0.90 -5.28
N TYR A 75 -12.92 2.05 -4.90
CA TYR A 75 -12.34 3.36 -5.14
C TYR A 75 -11.94 3.99 -3.81
N GLY A 76 -10.75 4.55 -3.75
CA GLY A 76 -10.21 5.27 -2.60
C GLY A 76 -9.65 6.62 -2.99
N PHE A 77 -9.44 7.49 -2.00
CA PHE A 77 -8.75 8.76 -2.18
C PHE A 77 -7.92 9.11 -0.95
N ARG A 78 -6.89 9.94 -1.16
CA ARG A 78 -6.11 10.59 -0.10
C ARG A 78 -6.18 12.10 -0.29
N ALA A 79 -6.56 12.80 0.78
CA ALA A 79 -6.68 14.25 0.76
C ALA A 79 -5.31 14.93 0.84
N PRO A 80 -5.16 16.15 0.27
CA PRO A 80 -3.94 16.95 0.36
C PRO A 80 -3.81 17.60 1.74
N GLN A 81 -3.38 16.84 2.72
CA GLN A 81 -3.14 17.33 4.09
C GLN A 81 -1.68 17.16 4.46
N ALA A 82 -1.23 17.88 5.49
CA ALA A 82 0.06 17.62 6.10
C ALA A 82 -0.01 16.29 6.84
N PHE A 83 0.95 15.41 6.59
CA PHE A 83 1.08 14.10 7.23
C PHE A 83 2.27 14.09 8.17
N ASP A 84 2.30 13.13 9.09
CA ASP A 84 3.42 12.95 10.01
C ASP A 84 4.75 12.76 9.28
N GLU A 85 4.73 12.12 8.11
CA GLU A 85 5.91 11.99 7.25
C GLU A 85 6.51 13.33 6.79
N ASP A 86 5.70 14.41 6.74
CA ASP A 86 6.19 15.76 6.44
C ASP A 86 6.86 16.42 7.65
N LEU A 87 6.66 15.85 8.84
CA LEU A 87 7.20 16.33 10.09
C LEU A 87 8.54 15.67 10.44
N HIS A 88 8.90 14.59 9.77
CA HIS A 88 10.16 13.90 9.97
C HIS A 88 11.34 14.61 9.31
N ILE A 89 12.50 14.51 9.93
CA ILE A 89 13.77 14.93 9.34
C ILE A 89 14.20 13.83 8.38
N ASP A 90 14.29 14.14 7.09
CA ASP A 90 14.69 13.17 6.06
C ASP A 90 16.08 12.57 6.30
N ASN A 91 17.00 13.38 6.89
CA ASN A 91 18.35 12.93 7.22
C ASN A 91 18.83 13.52 8.54
N VAL A 92 19.39 12.71 9.41
CA VAL A 92 20.12 13.17 10.60
C VAL A 92 21.36 13.95 10.14
N GLY A 93 21.40 15.26 10.44
CA GLY A 93 22.46 16.16 9.97
C GLY A 93 22.24 16.72 8.57
N GLY A 94 21.09 16.47 7.93
CA GLY A 94 20.72 17.00 6.63
C GLY A 94 20.23 18.45 6.67
N THR A 95 20.04 19.03 5.48
CA THR A 95 19.49 20.39 5.32
C THR A 95 18.07 20.45 5.81
N VAL A 96 17.76 21.47 6.62
CA VAL A 96 16.38 21.71 7.05
C VAL A 96 15.50 21.94 5.83
N SER A 97 14.42 21.19 5.71
CA SER A 97 13.48 21.34 4.60
C SER A 97 12.07 21.72 5.10
N MET A 98 11.36 22.47 4.28
CA MET A 98 9.97 22.87 4.52
C MET A 98 9.12 22.48 3.32
N ILE A 99 8.02 21.77 3.58
CA ILE A 99 7.08 21.33 2.54
C ILE A 99 5.94 22.34 2.41
N ARG A 100 5.71 22.83 1.20
CA ARG A 100 4.55 23.64 0.84
C ARG A 100 3.61 22.85 -0.05
N LEU A 101 2.32 23.08 0.08
CA LEU A 101 1.31 22.48 -0.80
C LEU A 101 1.12 23.36 -2.04
N ALA A 102 1.12 22.76 -3.22
CA ALA A 102 0.78 23.46 -4.45
C ALA A 102 -0.64 24.00 -4.40
N LYS A 103 -0.87 25.19 -4.99
CA LYS A 103 -2.19 25.87 -4.96
C LYS A 103 -3.31 25.09 -5.62
N ASN A 104 -2.97 24.21 -6.57
CA ASN A 104 -3.90 23.40 -7.36
C ASN A 104 -3.81 21.91 -7.02
N LEU A 105 -3.34 21.57 -5.84
CA LEU A 105 -3.19 20.18 -5.41
C LEU A 105 -4.54 19.45 -5.39
N ARG A 106 -4.59 18.33 -6.13
CA ARG A 106 -5.75 17.46 -6.24
C ARG A 106 -5.61 16.29 -5.28
N VAL A 107 -6.72 15.61 -4.99
CA VAL A 107 -6.70 14.35 -4.24
C VAL A 107 -5.99 13.27 -5.05
N GLU A 108 -5.21 12.45 -4.37
CA GLU A 108 -4.80 11.16 -4.94
C GLU A 108 -6.00 10.24 -5.02
N LYS A 109 -6.05 9.44 -6.06
CA LYS A 109 -7.14 8.49 -6.31
C LYS A 109 -6.58 7.09 -6.51
N SER A 110 -7.26 6.09 -5.99
CA SER A 110 -6.96 4.69 -6.26
C SER A 110 -8.19 3.96 -6.74
N GLN A 111 -8.00 3.12 -7.75
CA GLN A 111 -9.01 2.16 -8.21
C GLN A 111 -8.39 0.78 -8.15
N SER A 112 -9.02 -0.12 -7.42
CA SER A 112 -8.52 -1.48 -7.24
C SER A 112 -9.56 -2.49 -7.66
N VAL A 113 -9.09 -3.51 -8.38
CA VAL A 113 -9.87 -4.70 -8.76
C VAL A 113 -9.12 -5.92 -8.27
N SER A 114 -9.81 -6.89 -7.69
CA SER A 114 -9.26 -8.21 -7.43
C SER A 114 -10.23 -9.32 -7.81
N LEU A 115 -9.65 -10.45 -8.19
CA LEU A 115 -10.36 -11.70 -8.50
C LEU A 115 -9.68 -12.82 -7.73
N SER A 116 -10.43 -13.57 -6.95
CA SER A 116 -9.86 -14.70 -6.19
C SER A 116 -10.72 -15.96 -6.26
N ALA A 117 -10.05 -17.09 -6.10
CA ALA A 117 -10.66 -18.41 -5.94
C ALA A 117 -10.10 -19.06 -4.68
N ASP A 118 -10.99 -19.56 -3.82
CA ASP A 118 -10.65 -20.41 -2.67
C ASP A 118 -11.15 -21.80 -2.93
N LEU A 119 -10.27 -22.78 -2.73
CA LEU A 119 -10.53 -24.19 -2.86
C LEU A 119 -10.33 -24.85 -1.51
N TYR A 120 -11.36 -25.49 -0.99
CA TYR A 120 -11.32 -26.21 0.28
C TYR A 120 -11.42 -27.70 0.02
N ARG A 121 -10.65 -28.51 0.74
CA ARG A 121 -10.75 -29.96 0.68
C ARG A 121 -10.46 -30.60 2.02
N SER A 122 -11.26 -31.60 2.34
CA SER A 122 -11.01 -32.50 3.48
C SER A 122 -10.80 -33.91 2.95
N TRP A 123 -9.79 -34.61 3.50
CA TRP A 123 -9.49 -36.02 3.18
C TRP A 123 -8.99 -36.74 4.44
N GLY A 124 -9.83 -37.58 5.00
CA GLY A 124 -9.59 -38.20 6.30
C GLY A 124 -9.45 -37.13 7.40
N ASP A 125 -8.32 -37.14 8.10
CA ASP A 125 -8.00 -36.19 9.18
C ASP A 125 -7.35 -34.93 8.71
N TRP A 126 -7.15 -34.75 7.40
CA TRP A 126 -6.53 -33.58 6.80
C TRP A 126 -7.57 -32.59 6.30
N GLN A 127 -7.24 -31.33 6.43
CA GLN A 127 -7.98 -30.21 5.83
C GLN A 127 -7.01 -29.32 5.06
N GLY A 128 -7.40 -28.92 3.87
CA GLY A 128 -6.60 -28.03 3.02
C GLY A 128 -7.44 -26.91 2.49
N ASN A 129 -6.78 -25.75 2.32
CA ASN A 129 -7.29 -24.59 1.61
C ASN A 129 -6.20 -24.10 0.67
N LEU A 130 -6.58 -23.76 -0.55
CA LEU A 130 -5.75 -23.08 -1.54
C LEU A 130 -6.49 -21.83 -2.00
N MET A 131 -5.87 -20.67 -1.86
CA MET A 131 -6.34 -19.40 -2.40
C MET A 131 -5.42 -18.94 -3.52
N ILE A 132 -6.02 -18.53 -4.63
CA ILE A 132 -5.34 -17.87 -5.75
C ILE A 132 -6.06 -16.54 -5.96
N GLU A 133 -5.31 -15.46 -6.04
CA GLU A 133 -5.84 -14.12 -6.28
C GLU A 133 -5.01 -13.40 -7.34
N GLY A 134 -5.67 -12.68 -8.24
CA GLY A 134 -5.07 -11.68 -9.10
C GLY A 134 -5.59 -10.29 -8.71
N PHE A 135 -4.73 -9.28 -8.69
CA PHE A 135 -5.11 -7.92 -8.36
C PHE A 135 -4.50 -6.89 -9.31
N PHE A 136 -5.20 -5.77 -9.45
CA PHE A 136 -4.76 -4.60 -10.18
C PHE A 136 -5.19 -3.34 -9.44
N THR A 137 -4.25 -2.40 -9.25
CA THR A 137 -4.51 -1.08 -8.66
C THR A 137 -3.93 0.01 -9.56
N ASP A 138 -4.78 0.96 -9.95
CA ASP A 138 -4.37 2.19 -10.63
C ASP A 138 -4.41 3.36 -9.66
N LEU A 139 -3.26 4.01 -9.49
CA LEU A 139 -3.10 5.22 -8.71
C LEU A 139 -3.03 6.42 -9.67
N ALA A 140 -3.79 7.46 -9.40
CA ALA A 140 -3.79 8.69 -10.17
C ALA A 140 -3.60 9.90 -9.27
N ASP A 141 -3.04 10.96 -9.83
CA ASP A 141 -2.79 12.22 -9.13
C ASP A 141 -1.94 12.02 -7.84
N VAL A 142 -0.96 11.09 -7.85
CA VAL A 142 -0.14 10.78 -6.67
C VAL A 142 0.65 11.99 -6.21
N PHE A 143 0.84 12.11 -4.90
CA PHE A 143 1.64 13.19 -4.35
C PHE A 143 3.13 12.92 -4.56
N ALA A 144 3.84 13.95 -4.99
CA ALA A 144 5.28 13.96 -5.13
C ALA A 144 5.83 15.27 -4.57
N LEU A 145 7.11 15.26 -4.20
CA LEU A 145 7.84 16.43 -3.74
C LEU A 145 8.80 16.90 -4.82
N LYS A 146 8.79 18.18 -5.08
CA LYS A 146 9.74 18.85 -5.96
C LYS A 146 10.48 19.91 -5.17
N GLU A 147 11.79 19.96 -5.31
CA GLU A 147 12.60 21.04 -4.76
C GLU A 147 12.36 22.33 -5.55
N ILE A 148 12.06 23.42 -4.83
CA ILE A 148 11.86 24.75 -5.45
C ILE A 148 13.10 25.60 -5.30
N GLY A 149 13.87 25.40 -4.22
CA GLY A 149 15.06 26.16 -3.89
C GLY A 149 15.15 26.50 -2.41
N PHE A 150 16.10 27.36 -2.07
CA PHE A 150 16.33 27.78 -0.70
C PHE A 150 15.66 29.12 -0.40
N GLN A 151 15.07 29.24 0.78
CA GLN A 151 14.59 30.48 1.36
C GLN A 151 15.09 30.59 2.80
N ASP A 152 15.85 31.62 3.12
CA ASP A 152 16.43 31.85 4.46
C ASP A 152 17.22 30.63 5.02
N GLY A 153 17.97 29.94 4.14
CA GLY A 153 18.76 28.77 4.50
C GLY A 153 17.95 27.46 4.64
N VAL A 154 16.65 27.50 4.41
CA VAL A 154 15.74 26.33 4.44
C VAL A 154 15.44 25.89 3.03
N LEU A 155 15.58 24.59 2.75
CA LEU A 155 15.19 24.00 1.47
C LEU A 155 13.66 23.94 1.37
N ILE A 156 13.10 24.59 0.37
CA ILE A 156 11.66 24.58 0.11
C ILE A 156 11.36 23.46 -0.88
N LYS A 157 10.51 22.52 -0.46
CA LYS A 157 9.94 21.47 -1.32
C LYS A 157 8.46 21.76 -1.55
N GLU A 158 7.96 21.58 -2.75
CA GLU A 158 6.53 21.70 -3.08
C GLU A 158 5.91 20.32 -3.29
N ARG A 159 4.83 20.05 -2.58
CA ARG A 159 4.01 18.87 -2.84
C ARG A 159 3.05 19.16 -3.99
N HIS A 160 3.13 18.38 -5.03
CA HIS A 160 2.33 18.48 -6.25
C HIS A 160 1.80 17.11 -6.67
N ASN A 161 0.93 17.07 -7.68
CA ASN A 161 0.44 15.80 -8.22
C ASN A 161 1.27 15.38 -9.42
N GLU A 162 1.60 14.10 -9.48
CA GLU A 162 2.15 13.42 -10.64
C GLU A 162 1.13 12.47 -11.30
N SER A 163 1.48 11.91 -12.46
CA SER A 163 0.61 11.06 -13.28
C SER A 163 0.10 9.81 -12.57
N GLY A 164 0.87 9.28 -11.61
CA GLY A 164 0.48 8.14 -10.80
C GLY A 164 1.31 6.89 -11.01
N ALA A 165 0.75 5.76 -10.54
CA ALA A 165 1.41 4.47 -10.58
C ALA A 165 0.40 3.35 -10.84
N ARG A 166 0.90 2.18 -11.22
CA ARG A 166 0.13 0.94 -11.35
C ARG A 166 0.82 -0.18 -10.60
N VAL A 167 0.01 -0.95 -9.88
CA VAL A 167 0.44 -2.15 -9.19
C VAL A 167 -0.47 -3.29 -9.64
N PHE A 168 0.12 -4.38 -10.11
CA PHE A 168 -0.63 -5.58 -10.46
C PHE A 168 0.18 -6.82 -10.11
N GLY A 169 -0.52 -7.90 -9.82
CA GLY A 169 0.16 -9.12 -9.40
C GLY A 169 -0.81 -10.22 -9.05
N GLY A 170 -0.26 -11.24 -8.39
CA GLY A 170 -1.02 -12.37 -7.89
C GLY A 170 -0.51 -12.86 -6.55
N ASN A 171 -1.43 -13.41 -5.78
CA ASN A 171 -1.21 -14.07 -4.51
C ASN A 171 -1.53 -15.56 -4.66
N LEU A 172 -0.67 -16.40 -4.12
CA LEU A 172 -0.92 -17.83 -3.93
C LEU A 172 -0.76 -18.14 -2.44
N GLU A 173 -1.79 -18.65 -1.81
CA GLU A 173 -1.73 -19.04 -0.41
C GLU A 173 -2.26 -20.46 -0.24
N GLY A 174 -1.51 -21.28 0.47
CA GLY A 174 -1.89 -22.64 0.81
C GLY A 174 -1.87 -22.86 2.33
N LYS A 175 -2.88 -23.55 2.83
CA LYS A 175 -2.96 -23.97 4.23
C LYS A 175 -3.35 -25.45 4.29
N VAL A 176 -2.62 -26.20 5.11
CA VAL A 176 -2.91 -27.61 5.38
C VAL A 176 -2.89 -27.83 6.89
N ALA A 177 -3.88 -28.55 7.40
CA ALA A 177 -3.97 -28.94 8.80
C ALA A 177 -4.23 -30.43 8.92
N TRP A 178 -3.58 -31.07 9.89
CA TRP A 178 -3.81 -32.47 10.28
C TRP A 178 -4.31 -32.50 11.71
N ARG A 179 -5.61 -32.76 11.84
CA ARG A 179 -6.31 -32.71 13.14
C ARG A 179 -6.02 -31.36 13.83
N ASP A 180 -5.83 -31.40 15.15
CA ASP A 180 -5.35 -30.28 15.99
C ASP A 180 -3.82 -30.27 16.19
N LYS A 181 -3.10 -31.16 15.50
CA LYS A 181 -1.68 -31.43 15.76
C LYS A 181 -0.74 -30.65 14.87
N VAL A 182 -1.03 -30.57 13.60
CA VAL A 182 -0.12 -29.90 12.63
C VAL A 182 -0.92 -28.89 11.82
N GLN A 183 -0.38 -27.70 11.66
CA GLN A 183 -0.85 -26.72 10.71
C GLN A 183 0.35 -26.10 9.99
N VAL A 184 0.27 -26.05 8.66
CA VAL A 184 1.26 -25.37 7.82
C VAL A 184 0.51 -24.42 6.92
N GLN A 185 1.00 -23.20 6.82
CA GLN A 185 0.48 -22.17 5.91
C GLN A 185 1.68 -21.51 5.20
N ALA A 186 1.57 -21.33 3.89
CA ALA A 186 2.55 -20.63 3.10
C ALA A 186 1.84 -19.70 2.12
N GLY A 187 2.44 -18.55 1.88
CA GLY A 187 1.94 -17.57 0.92
C GLY A 187 3.07 -16.98 0.10
N LEU A 188 2.79 -16.73 -1.17
CA LEU A 188 3.70 -16.09 -2.12
C LEU A 188 2.95 -15.01 -2.89
N THR A 189 3.54 -13.82 -2.97
CA THR A 189 3.06 -12.71 -3.78
C THR A 189 4.09 -12.38 -4.85
N ALA A 190 3.64 -12.36 -6.10
CA ALA A 190 4.40 -11.82 -7.21
C ALA A 190 3.68 -10.59 -7.75
N GLN A 191 4.38 -9.45 -7.84
CA GLN A 191 3.78 -8.20 -8.28
C GLN A 191 4.71 -7.38 -9.15
N ASN A 192 4.13 -6.44 -9.89
CA ASN A 192 4.84 -5.43 -10.63
C ASN A 192 4.30 -4.04 -10.24
N SER A 193 5.16 -3.18 -9.72
CA SER A 193 4.83 -1.85 -9.21
C SER A 193 5.60 -0.80 -9.99
N ARG A 194 4.89 0.03 -10.77
CA ARG A 194 5.53 0.99 -11.68
C ARG A 194 4.81 2.32 -11.72
N TYR A 195 5.58 3.39 -11.77
CA TYR A 195 5.09 4.71 -12.13
C TYR A 195 4.62 4.74 -13.60
N LYS A 196 3.58 5.51 -13.89
CA LYS A 196 3.05 5.69 -15.24
C LYS A 196 4.06 6.38 -16.16
N GLU A 197 4.83 7.32 -15.59
CA GLU A 197 5.93 8.01 -16.24
C GLU A 197 7.22 7.74 -15.45
N ALA A 198 8.35 7.71 -16.16
CA ALA A 198 9.64 7.61 -15.50
C ALA A 198 9.92 8.91 -14.74
N ARG A 199 10.46 8.79 -13.52
CA ARG A 199 10.81 9.93 -12.67
C ARG A 199 12.16 9.74 -12.02
N THR A 200 12.84 10.84 -11.76
CA THR A 200 14.02 10.90 -10.90
C THR A 200 13.60 11.14 -9.46
N TRP A 201 14.35 10.63 -8.52
CA TRP A 201 14.17 10.93 -7.10
C TRP A 201 15.16 11.98 -6.59
N SER A 202 16.14 12.36 -7.42
CA SER A 202 17.11 13.42 -7.13
C SER A 202 17.37 14.22 -8.39
N ASP A 203 17.55 15.52 -8.22
CA ASP A 203 17.96 16.45 -9.28
C ASP A 203 19.49 16.47 -9.50
N GLU A 204 20.27 15.72 -8.68
CA GLU A 204 21.70 15.57 -8.87
C GLU A 204 21.99 14.74 -10.13
N GLY A 205 22.99 15.19 -10.90
CA GLY A 205 23.39 14.52 -12.13
C GLY A 205 23.86 13.08 -11.87
N GLY A 206 23.38 12.13 -12.69
CA GLY A 206 23.74 10.71 -12.61
C GLY A 206 22.61 9.80 -12.11
N VAL A 207 21.49 10.34 -11.63
CA VAL A 207 20.30 9.55 -11.28
C VAL A 207 19.39 9.42 -12.51
N GLU A 208 19.27 8.20 -13.02
CA GLU A 208 18.41 7.92 -14.16
C GLU A 208 16.93 7.96 -13.76
N ALA A 209 16.08 8.45 -14.67
CA ALA A 209 14.64 8.37 -14.51
C ALA A 209 14.14 6.94 -14.67
N ILE A 210 13.44 6.43 -13.70
CA ILE A 210 12.97 5.05 -13.65
C ILE A 210 11.46 4.97 -13.41
N ARG A 211 10.88 3.85 -13.85
CA ARG A 211 9.47 3.54 -13.60
C ARG A 211 9.25 2.57 -12.44
N LYS A 212 10.25 1.79 -12.06
CA LYS A 212 10.14 0.84 -10.94
C LYS A 212 9.95 1.63 -9.63
N MET A 213 8.97 1.24 -8.83
CA MET A 213 8.74 1.88 -7.53
C MET A 213 9.82 1.46 -6.54
N PHE A 214 10.27 2.42 -5.74
CA PHE A 214 11.23 2.18 -4.66
C PHE A 214 10.60 1.41 -3.51
N ARG A 215 11.43 0.66 -2.77
CA ARG A 215 11.07 -0.04 -1.54
C ARG A 215 9.88 -1.00 -1.73
N THR A 216 9.75 -1.53 -2.95
CA THR A 216 8.64 -2.42 -3.32
C THR A 216 9.22 -3.66 -3.98
N PRO A 217 9.33 -4.79 -3.27
CA PRO A 217 9.82 -6.04 -3.85
C PRO A 217 8.81 -6.59 -4.86
N ASP A 218 9.32 -7.18 -5.94
CA ASP A 218 8.48 -7.83 -6.96
C ASP A 218 8.03 -9.23 -6.52
N LEU A 219 8.75 -9.85 -5.56
CA LEU A 219 8.44 -11.18 -5.02
C LEU A 219 8.64 -11.18 -3.50
N TYR A 220 7.67 -11.67 -2.76
CA TYR A 220 7.78 -11.88 -1.30
C TYR A 220 6.83 -12.97 -0.83
N GLY A 221 7.13 -13.53 0.33
CA GLY A 221 6.30 -14.62 0.84
C GLY A 221 6.58 -14.94 2.29
N TYR A 222 5.82 -15.90 2.80
CA TYR A 222 5.96 -16.37 4.17
C TYR A 222 5.68 -17.86 4.29
N LEU A 223 6.20 -18.43 5.34
CA LEU A 223 5.91 -19.77 5.82
C LEU A 223 5.61 -19.71 7.31
N SER A 224 4.55 -20.36 7.74
CA SER A 224 4.23 -20.57 9.15
C SER A 224 3.86 -22.03 9.36
N ALA A 225 4.47 -22.66 10.35
CA ALA A 225 4.17 -24.03 10.74
C ALA A 225 3.97 -24.12 12.26
N SER A 226 3.00 -24.88 12.69
CA SER A 226 2.79 -25.20 14.09
C SER A 226 2.58 -26.70 14.30
N TYR A 227 3.14 -27.20 15.41
CA TYR A 227 3.03 -28.60 15.80
C TYR A 227 2.71 -28.71 17.29
N ASN A 228 1.65 -29.41 17.61
CA ASN A 228 1.19 -29.71 18.96
C ASN A 228 1.47 -31.18 19.31
N PRO A 229 2.68 -31.53 19.79
CA PRO A 229 3.03 -32.92 20.12
C PRO A 229 2.12 -33.48 21.24
N ILE A 230 1.82 -32.66 22.22
CA ILE A 230 0.92 -32.97 23.34
C ILE A 230 0.02 -31.79 23.66
N LYS A 231 -1.10 -32.01 24.38
CA LYS A 231 -2.12 -30.97 24.67
C LYS A 231 -1.61 -29.69 25.33
N ARG A 232 -0.44 -29.70 25.95
CA ARG A 232 0.12 -28.54 26.68
C ARG A 232 1.36 -27.97 26.04
N MET A 233 1.73 -28.38 24.83
CA MET A 233 2.94 -27.94 24.14
C MET A 233 2.64 -27.61 22.69
N GLN A 234 3.08 -26.44 22.26
CA GLN A 234 3.05 -26.00 20.88
C GLN A 234 4.45 -25.56 20.46
N LEU A 235 4.90 -26.06 19.34
CA LEU A 235 6.10 -25.60 18.64
C LEU A 235 5.66 -24.82 17.42
N SER A 236 6.26 -23.66 17.17
CA SER A 236 5.95 -22.84 16.01
C SER A 236 7.22 -22.40 15.31
N LEU A 237 7.19 -22.41 13.99
CA LEU A 237 8.23 -21.91 13.10
C LEU A 237 7.58 -20.90 12.15
N THR A 238 8.20 -19.74 12.02
CA THR A 238 7.81 -18.73 11.02
C THR A 238 9.02 -18.26 10.26
N GLY A 239 8.85 -17.99 8.98
CA GLY A 239 9.87 -17.41 8.11
C GLY A 239 9.21 -16.48 7.12
N THR A 240 9.92 -15.43 6.72
CA THR A 240 9.51 -14.49 5.68
C THR A 240 10.62 -14.37 4.65
N TYR A 241 10.23 -14.28 3.40
CA TYR A 241 11.12 -14.00 2.28
C TYR A 241 10.75 -12.67 1.67
N THR A 242 11.73 -11.82 1.42
CA THR A 242 11.57 -10.57 0.69
C THR A 242 12.60 -10.53 -0.42
N GLY A 243 12.13 -10.48 -1.67
CA GLY A 243 12.98 -10.36 -2.84
C GLY A 243 13.68 -9.00 -2.93
N SER A 244 14.60 -8.87 -3.87
CA SER A 244 15.30 -7.62 -4.12
C SER A 244 14.33 -6.47 -4.42
N MET A 245 14.67 -5.29 -3.98
CA MET A 245 13.91 -4.07 -4.23
C MET A 245 14.86 -2.90 -4.49
N LEU A 246 14.37 -1.94 -5.24
CA LEU A 246 15.12 -0.74 -5.54
C LEU A 246 15.04 0.23 -4.36
N ILE A 247 16.18 0.81 -3.98
CA ILE A 247 16.29 1.82 -2.93
C ILE A 247 17.06 3.04 -3.42
N GLU A 248 16.78 4.17 -2.80
CA GLU A 248 17.52 5.42 -2.96
C GLU A 248 18.78 5.32 -2.09
N HIS A 249 19.94 5.54 -2.69
CA HIS A 249 21.21 5.59 -1.94
C HIS A 249 21.79 6.98 -2.09
N HIS A 250 21.71 7.76 -1.02
CA HIS A 250 22.15 9.15 -0.98
C HIS A 250 23.66 9.27 -0.86
N ALA A 251 24.22 10.30 -1.52
CA ALA A 251 25.62 10.67 -1.35
C ALA A 251 25.95 11.02 0.10
N GLY A 252 27.22 10.86 0.48
CA GLY A 252 27.73 11.04 1.84
C GLY A 252 28.60 9.89 2.28
N PHE A 253 28.22 8.65 1.93
CA PHE A 253 29.04 7.44 2.07
C PHE A 253 29.47 6.87 0.71
N ILE A 254 28.93 7.41 -0.38
CA ILE A 254 29.28 7.12 -1.77
C ILE A 254 29.48 8.43 -2.51
N ASP A 255 30.18 8.42 -3.64
CA ASP A 255 30.58 9.63 -4.36
C ASP A 255 29.40 10.38 -4.98
N SER A 256 28.28 9.73 -5.27
CA SER A 256 27.10 10.32 -5.89
C SER A 256 25.80 9.56 -5.53
N ASN A 257 24.67 10.26 -5.63
CA ASN A 257 23.36 9.63 -5.51
C ASN A 257 23.15 8.57 -6.59
N LYS A 258 22.62 7.40 -6.23
CA LYS A 258 22.26 6.36 -7.21
C LYS A 258 21.14 5.46 -6.70
N SER A 259 20.42 4.88 -7.66
CA SER A 259 19.46 3.82 -7.38
C SER A 259 20.18 2.48 -7.27
N VAL A 260 19.94 1.73 -6.19
CA VAL A 260 20.61 0.46 -5.90
C VAL A 260 19.57 -0.61 -5.62
N GLU A 261 19.76 -1.82 -6.14
CA GLU A 261 18.95 -2.98 -5.74
C GLU A 261 19.52 -3.62 -4.46
N THR A 262 18.66 -3.83 -3.47
CA THR A 262 19.02 -4.62 -2.29
C THR A 262 19.16 -6.09 -2.68
N PRO A 263 19.99 -6.87 -1.98
CA PRO A 263 19.88 -8.32 -2.05
C PRO A 263 18.49 -8.75 -1.52
N ASP A 264 18.08 -9.96 -1.89
CA ASP A 264 16.96 -10.64 -1.24
C ASP A 264 17.36 -11.10 0.18
N PHE A 265 16.37 -11.29 1.06
CA PHE A 265 16.61 -11.68 2.45
C PHE A 265 15.48 -12.55 3.00
N TRP A 266 15.87 -13.37 4.02
CA TRP A 266 15.02 -14.36 4.68
C TRP A 266 14.84 -14.00 6.16
#